data_18c5f273b179898814b09a9871700c78
#
_entry.id   18c5f273b179898814b09a9871700c78
#
_cell.length_a   1.000
_cell.length_b   1.000
_cell.length_c   1.000
_cell.angle_alpha   90.00
_cell.angle_beta   90.00
_cell.angle_gamma   90.00
#
_symmetry.space_group_name_H-M   'P 1'
#
loop_
_entity.id
_entity.type
_entity.pdbx_description
1 polymer ?
#
loop_
_entity_poly.entity_id
_entity_poly.type
_entity_poly.pdbx_seq_one_letter_code
_entity_poly.pdbx_strand_id
1 'polypeptide(L)'
;MLAAITGSMSACESKPNDQQKVSKQGFYFDTIIQITLYGTTDEKYIDGCFDMAKKYEDMLSNTVSDSEVSRINAAAGKEYVTVSDDTLGLIKKGIEYGDTSDGRFDITIGKLSDSWNFSEIAENTDSKDNEVDASVVPSDTQIQGELSHVNYRNIQINGNTVMLTDSEAKLDLGGIAKGFIADKMKAYLQSKKITSGIINLGGNVLTIGKKSDGSDYTVGIQKPFDESGEPICAVKIKDKSVVTSGIYERYYRVDGKLYHHILDTTTGYPVKNNLYSVTIISDSSCDGDALSTTCFALGIDKAKELINSLSGVEAIFVTDDYSIVTTSDEYDVSTN
;
A
#
# COMPACT_ATOMS: atom_id res chain seq x y z
N MET A 1 38.68 62.74 9.07
CA MET A 1 38.76 61.29 8.93
C MET A 1 37.43 60.73 9.49
N LEU A 2 36.48 60.39 8.59
CA LEU A 2 35.24 59.71 8.95
C LEU A 2 35.46 58.23 8.74
N ALA A 3 35.33 57.41 9.80
CA ALA A 3 35.36 55.98 9.72
C ALA A 3 33.93 55.46 9.47
N ALA A 4 33.70 54.85 8.31
CA ALA A 4 32.47 54.18 7.98
C ALA A 4 32.47 52.76 8.63
N ILE A 5 31.52 52.54 9.56
CA ILE A 5 31.25 51.22 10.13
C ILE A 5 30.27 50.49 9.20
N THR A 6 30.74 49.56 8.42
CA THR A 6 29.89 48.63 7.67
C THR A 6 29.45 47.53 8.61
N GLY A 7 28.19 47.63 9.08
CA GLY A 7 27.53 46.55 9.82
C GLY A 7 27.14 45.42 8.87
N SER A 8 27.76 44.26 9.05
CA SER A 8 27.34 43.00 8.42
C SER A 8 25.99 42.59 9.02
N MET A 9 24.93 42.67 8.21
CA MET A 9 23.67 42.01 8.56
C MET A 9 23.86 40.50 8.36
N SER A 10 24.13 39.77 9.44
CA SER A 10 23.93 38.30 9.47
C SER A 10 22.43 38.05 9.35
N ALA A 11 22.03 37.54 8.21
CA ALA A 11 20.72 36.95 8.09
C ALA A 11 20.66 35.74 9.04
N CYS A 12 19.98 35.88 10.17
CA CYS A 12 19.56 34.73 10.96
C CYS A 12 18.58 33.92 10.10
N GLU A 13 19.04 32.82 9.53
CA GLU A 13 18.13 31.76 9.11
C GLU A 13 17.39 31.30 10.36
N SER A 14 16.12 31.64 10.46
CA SER A 14 15.24 31.15 11.52
C SER A 14 15.13 29.63 11.34
N LYS A 15 15.64 28.86 12.32
CA LYS A 15 15.37 27.41 12.40
C LYS A 15 13.87 27.22 12.34
N PRO A 16 13.38 26.20 11.59
CA PRO A 16 11.96 25.89 11.58
C PRO A 16 11.46 25.71 13.01
N ASN A 17 10.41 26.45 13.35
CA ASN A 17 9.83 26.42 14.69
C ASN A 17 9.14 25.06 14.87
N ASP A 18 9.65 24.21 15.74
CA ASP A 18 9.12 22.87 16.09
C ASP A 18 7.66 22.88 16.56
N GLN A 19 7.09 24.06 16.81
CA GLN A 19 5.71 24.23 17.25
C GLN A 19 4.68 24.31 16.10
N GLN A 20 5.11 24.46 14.84
CA GLN A 20 4.20 24.53 13.71
C GLN A 20 3.95 23.13 13.15
N LYS A 21 2.78 22.59 13.44
CA LYS A 21 2.33 21.27 13.00
C LYS A 21 0.85 21.34 12.65
N VAL A 22 0.47 20.68 11.56
CA VAL A 22 -0.93 20.45 11.21
C VAL A 22 -1.13 18.97 10.90
N SER A 23 -2.25 18.41 11.37
CA SER A 23 -2.61 17.00 11.14
C SER A 23 -4.10 16.89 10.90
N LYS A 24 -4.50 16.14 9.88
CA LYS A 24 -5.90 15.83 9.58
C LYS A 24 -6.06 14.35 9.25
N GLN A 25 -7.27 13.85 9.44
CA GLN A 25 -7.69 12.51 9.04
C GLN A 25 -8.87 12.62 8.06
N GLY A 26 -8.95 11.66 7.15
CA GLY A 26 -10.05 11.45 6.22
C GLY A 26 -10.27 9.96 6.01
N PHE A 27 -11.41 9.57 5.41
CA PHE A 27 -11.73 8.19 5.08
C PHE A 27 -11.84 8.06 3.56
N TYR A 28 -10.97 7.27 2.94
CA TYR A 28 -10.89 7.00 1.50
C TYR A 28 -10.33 5.60 1.30
N PHE A 29 -10.69 4.91 0.21
CA PHE A 29 -10.21 3.56 -0.11
C PHE A 29 -10.47 2.56 1.02
N ASP A 30 -11.61 2.67 1.67
CA ASP A 30 -12.03 1.84 2.81
C ASP A 30 -11.03 1.85 3.97
N THR A 31 -10.30 2.98 4.14
CA THR A 31 -9.32 3.12 5.22
C THR A 31 -9.20 4.56 5.72
N ILE A 32 -8.64 4.70 6.93
CA ILE A 32 -8.30 6.02 7.48
C ILE A 32 -6.99 6.49 6.86
N ILE A 33 -7.03 7.68 6.25
CA ILE A 33 -5.85 8.41 5.81
C ILE A 33 -5.53 9.46 6.86
N GLN A 34 -4.29 9.48 7.33
CA GLN A 34 -3.78 10.51 8.23
C GLN A 34 -2.57 11.20 7.62
N ILE A 35 -2.60 12.53 7.55
CA ILE A 35 -1.50 13.33 7.07
C ILE A 35 -1.07 14.31 8.16
N THR A 36 0.22 14.33 8.43
CA THR A 36 0.84 15.25 9.39
C THR A 36 1.96 16.01 8.69
N LEU A 37 1.89 17.34 8.72
CA LEU A 37 2.92 18.22 8.14
C LEU A 37 3.57 19.01 9.26
N TYR A 38 4.87 19.22 9.15
CA TYR A 38 5.66 20.01 10.08
C TYR A 38 6.20 21.27 9.37
N GLY A 39 6.43 22.32 10.16
CA GLY A 39 6.88 23.62 9.63
C GLY A 39 5.77 24.46 8.98
N THR A 40 4.52 24.03 9.10
CA THR A 40 3.33 24.73 8.62
C THR A 40 2.12 24.47 9.50
N THR A 41 1.18 25.42 9.53
CA THR A 41 -0.15 25.27 10.15
C THR A 41 -1.27 25.39 9.11
N ASP A 42 -0.91 25.50 7.82
CA ASP A 42 -1.85 25.71 6.74
C ASP A 42 -2.45 24.38 6.28
N GLU A 43 -3.71 24.17 6.63
CA GLU A 43 -4.46 22.94 6.33
C GLU A 43 -4.70 22.71 4.83
N LYS A 44 -4.66 23.76 4.00
CA LYS A 44 -4.92 23.66 2.56
C LYS A 44 -4.04 22.63 1.84
N TYR A 45 -2.84 22.35 2.35
CA TYR A 45 -1.94 21.36 1.77
C TYR A 45 -2.45 19.95 2.01
N ILE A 46 -3.03 19.68 3.19
CA ILE A 46 -3.66 18.40 3.50
C ILE A 46 -4.99 18.27 2.74
N ASP A 47 -5.77 19.37 2.66
CA ASP A 47 -7.01 19.37 1.87
C ASP A 47 -6.73 19.03 0.40
N GLY A 48 -5.65 19.57 -0.18
CA GLY A 48 -5.22 19.19 -1.53
C GLY A 48 -4.83 17.70 -1.66
N CYS A 49 -4.28 17.09 -0.62
CA CYS A 49 -4.06 15.63 -0.61
C CYS A 49 -5.37 14.85 -0.53
N PHE A 50 -6.35 15.31 0.24
CA PHE A 50 -7.67 14.67 0.31
C PHE A 50 -8.45 14.80 -1.00
N ASP A 51 -8.34 15.96 -1.68
CA ASP A 51 -8.89 16.12 -3.04
C ASP A 51 -8.25 15.11 -4.02
N MET A 52 -6.93 14.86 -3.89
CA MET A 52 -6.24 13.83 -4.66
C MET A 52 -6.72 12.43 -4.29
N ALA A 53 -6.90 12.12 -3.00
CA ALA A 53 -7.44 10.83 -2.55
C ALA A 53 -8.80 10.56 -3.20
N LYS A 54 -9.71 11.55 -3.12
CA LYS A 54 -11.04 11.44 -3.75
C LYS A 54 -10.95 11.24 -5.26
N LYS A 55 -10.12 12.04 -5.94
CA LYS A 55 -9.88 11.90 -7.38
C LYS A 55 -9.44 10.50 -7.76
N TYR A 56 -8.45 9.94 -7.04
CA TYR A 56 -7.93 8.61 -7.35
C TYR A 56 -8.88 7.49 -6.94
N GLU A 57 -9.66 7.64 -5.88
CA GLU A 57 -10.74 6.73 -5.55
C GLU A 57 -11.76 6.65 -6.68
N ASP A 58 -12.24 7.80 -7.16
CA ASP A 58 -13.18 7.87 -8.29
C ASP A 58 -12.59 7.31 -9.61
N MET A 59 -11.27 7.27 -9.72
CA MET A 59 -10.58 6.83 -10.93
C MET A 59 -10.14 5.36 -10.88
N LEU A 60 -9.67 4.87 -9.74
CA LEU A 60 -8.98 3.58 -9.60
C LEU A 60 -9.80 2.50 -8.87
N SER A 61 -10.90 2.86 -8.21
CA SER A 61 -11.75 1.90 -7.51
C SER A 61 -12.39 0.92 -8.48
N ASN A 62 -12.45 -0.36 -8.11
CA ASN A 62 -13.20 -1.39 -8.83
C ASN A 62 -14.67 -1.48 -8.40
N THR A 63 -15.12 -0.65 -7.43
CA THR A 63 -16.49 -0.59 -6.90
C THR A 63 -17.23 0.70 -7.28
N VAL A 64 -16.53 1.79 -7.60
CA VAL A 64 -17.13 3.03 -8.14
C VAL A 64 -17.49 2.81 -9.62
N SER A 65 -18.77 2.85 -9.97
CA SER A 65 -19.31 2.40 -11.28
C SER A 65 -18.68 3.09 -12.50
N ASP A 66 -18.37 4.40 -12.39
CA ASP A 66 -17.84 5.21 -13.50
C ASP A 66 -16.31 5.36 -13.47
N SER A 67 -15.63 4.67 -12.57
CA SER A 67 -14.17 4.68 -12.49
C SER A 67 -13.54 4.12 -13.79
N GLU A 68 -12.28 4.47 -14.05
CA GLU A 68 -11.57 3.92 -15.22
C GLU A 68 -11.41 2.41 -15.09
N VAL A 69 -11.13 1.89 -13.90
CA VAL A 69 -11.00 0.45 -13.61
C VAL A 69 -12.35 -0.26 -13.81
N SER A 70 -13.46 0.28 -13.30
CA SER A 70 -14.79 -0.31 -13.48
C SER A 70 -15.21 -0.32 -14.95
N ARG A 71 -14.88 0.72 -15.72
CA ARG A 71 -15.14 0.75 -17.16
C ARG A 71 -14.34 -0.31 -17.93
N ILE A 72 -13.05 -0.53 -17.55
CA ILE A 72 -12.24 -1.61 -18.13
C ILE A 72 -12.88 -2.97 -17.79
N ASN A 73 -13.29 -3.18 -16.56
CA ASN A 73 -13.93 -4.41 -16.11
C ASN A 73 -15.26 -4.68 -16.85
N ALA A 74 -16.09 -3.67 -17.06
CA ALA A 74 -17.36 -3.79 -17.80
C ALA A 74 -17.17 -4.06 -19.30
N ALA A 75 -16.04 -3.62 -19.86
CA ALA A 75 -15.67 -3.81 -21.27
C ALA A 75 -14.85 -5.10 -21.53
N ALA A 76 -14.58 -5.90 -20.49
CA ALA A 76 -13.77 -7.11 -20.58
C ALA A 76 -14.26 -8.05 -21.69
N GLY A 77 -13.35 -8.54 -22.55
CA GLY A 77 -13.64 -9.38 -23.71
C GLY A 77 -14.33 -8.68 -24.87
N LYS A 78 -14.59 -7.36 -24.80
CA LYS A 78 -15.40 -6.65 -25.82
C LYS A 78 -14.62 -5.57 -26.56
N GLU A 79 -14.03 -4.62 -25.84
CA GLU A 79 -13.43 -3.43 -26.46
C GLU A 79 -12.33 -2.80 -25.58
N TYR A 80 -11.52 -1.95 -26.22
CA TYR A 80 -10.53 -1.12 -25.54
C TYR A 80 -11.16 0.09 -24.87
N VAL A 81 -10.77 0.37 -23.65
CA VAL A 81 -11.20 1.54 -22.87
C VAL A 81 -10.06 2.56 -22.79
N THR A 82 -10.35 3.80 -23.16
CA THR A 82 -9.41 4.92 -22.97
C THR A 82 -9.29 5.27 -21.50
N VAL A 83 -8.06 5.37 -21.02
CA VAL A 83 -7.71 5.68 -19.63
C VAL A 83 -6.73 6.84 -19.55
N SER A 84 -6.62 7.44 -18.36
CA SER A 84 -5.62 8.45 -18.06
C SER A 84 -4.19 7.87 -18.01
N ASP A 85 -3.19 8.74 -18.13
CA ASP A 85 -1.79 8.33 -18.00
C ASP A 85 -1.48 7.73 -16.62
N ASP A 86 -2.15 8.21 -15.57
CA ASP A 86 -1.99 7.71 -14.21
C ASP A 86 -2.49 6.25 -14.09
N THR A 87 -3.70 5.97 -14.57
CA THR A 87 -4.24 4.59 -14.58
C THR A 87 -3.43 3.67 -15.46
N LEU A 88 -3.05 4.14 -16.67
CA LEU A 88 -2.21 3.37 -17.58
C LEU A 88 -0.85 3.04 -16.95
N GLY A 89 -0.22 4.02 -16.29
CA GLY A 89 1.06 3.83 -15.61
C GLY A 89 0.95 2.79 -14.49
N LEU A 90 -0.13 2.85 -13.70
CA LEU A 90 -0.35 1.92 -12.61
C LEU A 90 -0.64 0.48 -13.11
N ILE A 91 -1.43 0.33 -14.19
CA ILE A 91 -1.66 -0.98 -14.82
C ILE A 91 -0.35 -1.57 -15.36
N LYS A 92 0.47 -0.77 -16.04
CA LYS A 92 1.81 -1.21 -16.51
C LYS A 92 2.69 -1.68 -15.35
N LYS A 93 2.65 -0.95 -14.23
CA LYS A 93 3.38 -1.31 -13.01
C LYS A 93 2.85 -2.63 -12.42
N GLY A 94 1.53 -2.84 -12.41
CA GLY A 94 0.92 -4.12 -12.02
C GLY A 94 1.36 -5.29 -12.89
N ILE A 95 1.47 -5.10 -14.21
CA ILE A 95 2.00 -6.11 -15.15
C ILE A 95 3.48 -6.39 -14.86
N GLU A 96 4.30 -5.36 -14.61
CA GLU A 96 5.72 -5.50 -14.24
C GLU A 96 5.88 -6.37 -12.99
N TYR A 97 5.05 -6.16 -11.97
CA TYR A 97 5.06 -7.00 -10.76
C TYR A 97 4.48 -8.41 -11.01
N GLY A 98 3.57 -8.57 -11.94
CA GLY A 98 3.15 -9.87 -12.44
C GLY A 98 4.31 -10.66 -13.03
N ASP A 99 5.11 -10.02 -13.89
CA ASP A 99 6.32 -10.65 -14.46
C ASP A 99 7.39 -10.91 -13.38
N THR A 100 7.65 -9.96 -12.49
CA THR A 100 8.66 -10.06 -11.42
C THR A 100 8.36 -11.20 -10.44
N SER A 101 7.07 -11.46 -10.17
CA SER A 101 6.61 -12.44 -9.20
C SER A 101 6.25 -13.81 -9.80
N ASP A 102 6.43 -13.99 -11.12
CA ASP A 102 5.91 -15.15 -11.87
C ASP A 102 4.41 -15.38 -11.61
N GLY A 103 3.65 -14.26 -11.65
CA GLY A 103 2.20 -14.24 -11.48
C GLY A 103 1.71 -14.34 -10.03
N ARG A 104 2.59 -14.30 -9.02
CA ARG A 104 2.16 -14.33 -7.60
C ARG A 104 1.50 -13.01 -7.18
N PHE A 105 1.86 -11.92 -7.82
CA PHE A 105 1.13 -10.66 -7.80
C PHE A 105 0.40 -10.53 -9.13
N ASP A 106 -0.93 -10.47 -9.10
CA ASP A 106 -1.73 -10.39 -10.31
C ASP A 106 -2.91 -9.42 -10.11
N ILE A 107 -2.90 -8.33 -10.87
CA ILE A 107 -3.95 -7.31 -10.80
C ILE A 107 -5.27 -7.71 -11.47
N THR A 108 -5.37 -8.91 -12.06
CA THR A 108 -6.64 -9.45 -12.58
C THR A 108 -7.39 -10.34 -11.59
N ILE A 109 -6.95 -10.33 -10.32
CA ILE A 109 -7.49 -11.15 -9.23
C ILE A 109 -8.90 -10.74 -8.77
N GLY A 110 -9.46 -9.65 -9.30
CA GLY A 110 -10.64 -8.98 -8.77
C GLY A 110 -11.87 -9.88 -8.57
N LYS A 111 -12.20 -10.79 -9.49
CA LYS A 111 -13.34 -11.72 -9.30
C LYS A 111 -13.13 -12.68 -8.15
N LEU A 112 -11.93 -13.24 -8.07
CA LEU A 112 -11.57 -14.15 -6.98
C LEU A 112 -11.62 -13.42 -5.62
N SER A 113 -11.14 -12.18 -5.57
CA SER A 113 -11.22 -11.32 -4.38
C SER A 113 -12.66 -11.02 -3.98
N ASP A 114 -13.54 -10.71 -4.96
CA ASP A 114 -14.97 -10.49 -4.72
C ASP A 114 -15.65 -11.71 -4.09
N SER A 115 -15.32 -12.92 -4.55
CA SER A 115 -15.95 -14.15 -4.04
C SER A 115 -15.56 -14.45 -2.59
N TRP A 116 -14.33 -14.15 -2.21
CA TRP A 116 -13.89 -14.26 -0.83
C TRP A 116 -14.46 -13.17 0.08
N ASN A 117 -14.75 -11.99 -0.45
CA ASN A 117 -15.43 -10.86 0.18
C ASN A 117 -14.93 -10.49 1.58
N PHE A 118 -13.62 -10.54 1.80
CA PHE A 118 -13.00 -10.33 3.12
C PHE A 118 -13.34 -8.99 3.75
N SER A 119 -13.43 -7.91 2.96
CA SER A 119 -13.71 -6.56 3.48
C SER A 119 -15.10 -6.49 4.08
N GLU A 120 -16.14 -6.85 3.33
CA GLU A 120 -17.52 -6.76 3.77
C GLU A 120 -17.80 -7.72 4.95
N ILE A 121 -17.24 -8.95 4.90
CA ILE A 121 -17.43 -9.92 5.97
C ILE A 121 -16.79 -9.42 7.27
N ALA A 122 -15.54 -8.91 7.21
CA ALA A 122 -14.84 -8.40 8.38
C ALA A 122 -15.53 -7.17 8.99
N GLU A 123 -16.04 -6.24 8.15
CA GLU A 123 -16.75 -5.05 8.60
C GLU A 123 -18.10 -5.35 9.26
N ASN A 124 -18.78 -6.41 8.80
CA ASN A 124 -20.11 -6.80 9.31
C ASN A 124 -20.06 -7.87 10.41
N THR A 125 -18.87 -8.23 10.88
CA THR A 125 -18.70 -9.27 11.90
C THR A 125 -18.44 -8.65 13.26
N ASP A 126 -19.44 -8.75 14.18
CA ASP A 126 -19.32 -8.34 15.59
C ASP A 126 -18.83 -9.49 16.50
N SER A 127 -18.41 -10.61 15.92
CA SER A 127 -18.00 -11.78 16.70
C SER A 127 -16.57 -11.61 17.21
N LYS A 128 -16.31 -12.17 18.39
CA LYS A 128 -14.96 -12.26 18.91
C LYS A 128 -14.08 -13.06 17.92
N ASP A 129 -12.88 -12.57 17.63
CA ASP A 129 -11.90 -13.21 16.72
C ASP A 129 -12.39 -13.33 15.25
N ASN A 130 -13.40 -12.56 14.83
CA ASN A 130 -14.00 -12.59 13.47
C ASN A 130 -14.51 -13.99 13.05
N GLU A 131 -15.10 -14.76 13.99
CA GLU A 131 -15.69 -16.07 13.72
C GLU A 131 -17.00 -15.92 12.96
N VAL A 132 -17.16 -16.63 11.85
CA VAL A 132 -18.33 -16.58 10.96
C VAL A 132 -18.80 -17.97 10.54
N ASP A 133 -20.01 -18.05 9.95
CA ASP A 133 -20.56 -19.30 9.44
C ASP A 133 -19.80 -19.81 8.20
N ALA A 134 -19.70 -21.11 8.06
CA ALA A 134 -18.97 -21.77 6.96
C ALA A 134 -19.54 -21.45 5.56
N SER A 135 -20.79 -20.97 5.47
CA SER A 135 -21.42 -20.60 4.19
C SER A 135 -20.77 -19.39 3.50
N VAL A 136 -19.94 -18.61 4.21
CA VAL A 136 -19.22 -17.47 3.62
C VAL A 136 -18.00 -17.93 2.79
N VAL A 137 -17.50 -19.15 3.00
CA VAL A 137 -16.35 -19.68 2.24
C VAL A 137 -16.83 -20.09 0.85
N PRO A 138 -16.25 -19.54 -0.23
CA PRO A 138 -16.63 -19.93 -1.58
C PRO A 138 -16.38 -21.43 -1.81
N SER A 139 -17.25 -22.08 -2.62
CA SER A 139 -17.05 -23.48 -2.96
C SER A 139 -15.79 -23.68 -3.83
N ASP A 140 -15.18 -24.87 -3.75
CA ASP A 140 -14.02 -25.24 -4.58
C ASP A 140 -14.30 -25.02 -6.08
N THR A 141 -15.52 -25.37 -6.54
CA THR A 141 -15.94 -25.18 -7.93
C THR A 141 -15.94 -23.70 -8.33
N GLN A 142 -16.43 -22.83 -7.46
CA GLN A 142 -16.43 -21.39 -7.68
C GLN A 142 -15.00 -20.84 -7.71
N ILE A 143 -14.18 -21.19 -6.70
CA ILE A 143 -12.78 -20.76 -6.62
C ILE A 143 -12.02 -21.16 -7.88
N GLN A 144 -12.13 -22.43 -8.32
CA GLN A 144 -11.42 -22.89 -9.52
C GLN A 144 -11.95 -22.25 -10.80
N GLY A 145 -13.26 -21.99 -10.87
CA GLY A 145 -13.86 -21.27 -11.98
C GLY A 145 -13.26 -19.89 -12.14
N GLU A 146 -13.23 -19.10 -11.06
CA GLU A 146 -12.72 -17.73 -11.06
C GLU A 146 -11.20 -17.64 -11.20
N LEU A 147 -10.47 -18.57 -10.58
CA LEU A 147 -9.01 -18.67 -10.70
C LEU A 147 -8.56 -18.85 -12.16
N SER A 148 -9.35 -19.53 -13.00
CA SER A 148 -9.03 -19.72 -14.42
C SER A 148 -8.95 -18.40 -15.22
N HIS A 149 -9.52 -17.30 -14.69
CA HIS A 149 -9.54 -15.96 -15.30
C HIS A 149 -8.47 -15.01 -14.69
N VAL A 150 -7.69 -15.48 -13.71
CA VAL A 150 -6.60 -14.71 -13.12
C VAL A 150 -5.34 -14.90 -13.97
N ASN A 151 -5.05 -13.91 -14.81
CA ASN A 151 -3.86 -13.90 -15.64
C ASN A 151 -3.59 -12.49 -16.20
N TYR A 152 -2.66 -11.75 -15.59
CA TYR A 152 -2.29 -10.39 -16.01
C TYR A 152 -1.81 -10.31 -17.46
N ARG A 153 -1.39 -11.42 -18.10
CA ARG A 153 -1.02 -11.46 -19.52
C ARG A 153 -2.22 -11.30 -20.46
N ASN A 154 -3.45 -11.38 -19.92
CA ASN A 154 -4.69 -11.08 -20.65
C ASN A 154 -4.96 -9.56 -20.73
N ILE A 155 -4.12 -8.72 -20.14
CA ILE A 155 -4.20 -7.27 -20.26
C ILE A 155 -3.49 -6.83 -21.54
N GLN A 156 -4.21 -6.24 -22.47
CA GLN A 156 -3.66 -5.64 -23.67
C GLN A 156 -3.69 -4.11 -23.59
N ILE A 157 -2.59 -3.50 -24.01
CA ILE A 157 -2.42 -2.04 -24.04
C ILE A 157 -2.12 -1.60 -25.46
N ASN A 158 -2.90 -0.59 -25.95
CA ASN A 158 -2.68 0.04 -27.24
C ASN A 158 -2.75 1.57 -27.09
N GLY A 159 -1.60 2.24 -27.13
CA GLY A 159 -1.48 3.66 -26.80
C GLY A 159 -1.94 3.95 -25.37
N ASN A 160 -2.99 4.74 -25.21
CA ASN A 160 -3.63 5.05 -23.92
C ASN A 160 -4.93 4.27 -23.68
N THR A 161 -5.11 3.13 -24.37
CA THR A 161 -6.27 2.28 -24.20
C THR A 161 -5.88 0.92 -23.62
N VAL A 162 -6.76 0.34 -22.80
CA VAL A 162 -6.58 -0.95 -22.11
C VAL A 162 -7.77 -1.84 -22.40
N MET A 163 -7.51 -3.14 -22.60
CA MET A 163 -8.53 -4.17 -22.78
C MET A 163 -8.13 -5.42 -21.98
N LEU A 164 -9.08 -6.02 -21.30
CA LEU A 164 -9.00 -7.40 -20.81
C LEU A 164 -9.47 -8.32 -21.93
N THR A 165 -8.63 -9.23 -22.40
CA THR A 165 -9.00 -10.16 -23.51
C THR A 165 -9.93 -11.27 -23.03
N ASP A 166 -9.90 -11.59 -21.76
CA ASP A 166 -10.81 -12.53 -21.11
C ASP A 166 -12.04 -11.78 -20.59
N SER A 167 -13.25 -12.20 -21.03
CA SER A 167 -14.52 -11.57 -20.66
C SER A 167 -14.88 -11.70 -19.19
N GLU A 168 -14.28 -12.65 -18.49
CA GLU A 168 -14.51 -12.93 -17.08
C GLU A 168 -13.41 -12.39 -16.18
N ALA A 169 -12.31 -11.87 -16.72
CA ALA A 169 -11.27 -11.23 -15.93
C ALA A 169 -11.77 -9.91 -15.31
N LYS A 170 -11.27 -9.59 -14.11
CA LYS A 170 -11.59 -8.34 -13.40
C LYS A 170 -10.33 -7.75 -12.78
N LEU A 171 -10.01 -6.49 -13.14
CA LEU A 171 -8.93 -5.73 -12.52
C LEU A 171 -9.28 -5.38 -11.07
N ASP A 172 -8.29 -5.51 -10.21
CA ASP A 172 -8.23 -4.98 -8.86
C ASP A 172 -6.83 -4.40 -8.62
N LEU A 173 -6.76 -3.10 -8.34
CA LEU A 173 -5.52 -2.38 -8.10
C LEU A 173 -5.23 -2.17 -6.60
N GLY A 174 -6.02 -2.77 -5.71
CA GLY A 174 -5.92 -2.58 -4.26
C GLY A 174 -4.55 -2.87 -3.66
N GLY A 175 -3.79 -3.80 -4.25
CA GLY A 175 -2.43 -4.16 -3.79
C GLY A 175 -1.31 -3.20 -4.26
N ILE A 176 -1.63 -2.10 -4.96
CA ILE A 176 -0.62 -1.17 -5.50
C ILE A 176 -1.09 0.30 -5.49
N ALA A 177 -2.40 0.54 -5.44
CA ALA A 177 -2.96 1.88 -5.62
C ALA A 177 -2.65 2.80 -4.43
N LYS A 178 -2.66 2.31 -3.19
CA LYS A 178 -2.38 3.14 -2.01
C LYS A 178 -0.96 3.70 -2.05
N GLY A 179 0.01 2.85 -2.40
CA GLY A 179 1.40 3.27 -2.58
C GLY A 179 1.57 4.31 -3.67
N PHE A 180 0.93 4.10 -4.81
CA PHE A 180 0.92 5.06 -5.91
C PHE A 180 0.35 6.42 -5.49
N ILE A 181 -0.75 6.43 -4.76
CA ILE A 181 -1.40 7.67 -4.28
C ILE A 181 -0.52 8.38 -3.25
N ALA A 182 0.13 7.63 -2.34
CA ALA A 182 1.09 8.20 -1.39
C ALA A 182 2.24 8.90 -2.10
N ASP A 183 2.82 8.30 -3.14
CA ASP A 183 3.88 8.91 -3.97
C ASP A 183 3.38 10.19 -4.67
N LYS A 184 2.16 10.20 -5.20
CA LYS A 184 1.53 11.41 -5.80
C LYS A 184 1.33 12.52 -4.77
N MET A 185 0.85 12.18 -3.58
CA MET A 185 0.69 13.15 -2.48
C MET A 185 2.04 13.72 -2.03
N LYS A 186 3.08 12.88 -1.89
CA LYS A 186 4.44 13.34 -1.58
C LYS A 186 4.94 14.33 -2.64
N ALA A 187 4.81 13.99 -3.92
CA ALA A 187 5.22 14.87 -5.02
C ALA A 187 4.45 16.22 -5.00
N TYR A 188 3.15 16.17 -4.75
CA TYR A 188 2.34 17.39 -4.58
C TYR A 188 2.84 18.24 -3.41
N LEU A 189 3.02 17.66 -2.24
CA LEU A 189 3.50 18.40 -1.06
C LEU A 189 4.90 18.99 -1.27
N GLN A 190 5.81 18.26 -1.90
CA GLN A 190 7.14 18.73 -2.26
C GLN A 190 7.07 19.91 -3.27
N SER A 191 6.12 19.86 -4.22
CA SER A 191 5.87 21.01 -5.14
C SER A 191 5.41 22.28 -4.42
N LYS A 192 4.80 22.11 -3.23
CA LYS A 192 4.41 23.21 -2.32
C LYS A 192 5.50 23.57 -1.31
N LYS A 193 6.71 23.01 -1.50
CA LYS A 193 7.88 23.24 -0.63
C LYS A 193 7.70 22.72 0.81
N ILE A 194 6.83 21.74 1.00
CA ILE A 194 6.75 20.96 2.25
C ILE A 194 7.93 19.97 2.26
N THR A 195 8.77 20.08 3.27
CA THR A 195 10.02 19.32 3.39
C THR A 195 10.03 18.35 4.58
N SER A 196 8.96 18.35 5.39
CA SER A 196 8.84 17.49 6.58
C SER A 196 7.39 17.09 6.80
N GLY A 197 7.12 15.79 6.84
CA GLY A 197 5.77 15.27 7.03
C GLY A 197 5.67 13.75 7.01
N ILE A 198 4.49 13.27 7.37
CA ILE A 198 4.11 11.86 7.33
C ILE A 198 2.76 11.75 6.61
N ILE A 199 2.69 10.84 5.65
CA ILE A 199 1.47 10.41 4.97
C ILE A 199 1.24 8.97 5.39
N ASN A 200 0.07 8.66 5.96
CA ASN A 200 -0.31 7.30 6.33
C ASN A 200 -1.65 6.96 5.66
N LEU A 201 -1.67 5.98 4.79
CA LEU A 201 -2.83 5.45 4.07
C LEU A 201 -3.09 4.01 4.54
N GLY A 202 -3.76 3.84 5.69
CA GLY A 202 -4.14 2.51 6.18
C GLY A 202 -2.94 1.58 6.39
N GLY A 203 -1.88 2.06 7.05
CA GLY A 203 -0.66 1.29 7.30
C GLY A 203 0.42 1.41 6.22
N ASN A 204 0.12 2.01 5.07
CA ASN A 204 1.13 2.46 4.11
C ASN A 204 1.66 3.81 4.56
N VAL A 205 2.84 3.84 5.17
CA VAL A 205 3.45 5.04 5.75
C VAL A 205 4.56 5.58 4.84
N LEU A 206 4.43 6.84 4.43
CA LEU A 206 5.43 7.54 3.62
C LEU A 206 5.90 8.79 4.35
N THR A 207 7.21 8.93 4.53
CA THR A 207 7.81 10.12 5.14
C THR A 207 8.33 11.12 4.10
N ILE A 208 8.27 12.39 4.45
CA ILE A 208 8.85 13.49 3.66
C ILE A 208 10.02 14.06 4.46
N GLY A 209 11.23 13.91 3.93
CA GLY A 209 12.46 14.42 4.56
C GLY A 209 12.70 13.85 5.96
N LYS A 210 13.06 14.73 6.89
CA LYS A 210 13.33 14.47 8.31
C LYS A 210 12.39 15.27 9.20
N LYS A 211 12.36 14.92 10.50
CA LYS A 211 11.71 15.78 11.49
C LYS A 211 12.37 17.16 11.53
N SER A 212 11.66 18.12 12.08
CA SER A 212 12.12 19.51 12.20
C SER A 212 13.39 19.69 13.04
N ASP A 213 13.64 18.79 13.99
CA ASP A 213 14.86 18.74 14.81
C ASP A 213 16.05 18.07 14.07
N GLY A 214 15.84 17.61 12.83
CA GLY A 214 16.85 16.93 12.03
C GLY A 214 16.97 15.43 12.28
N SER A 215 16.22 14.87 13.25
CA SER A 215 16.19 13.44 13.52
C SER A 215 15.35 12.68 12.48
N ASP A 216 15.56 11.37 12.40
CA ASP A 216 14.78 10.49 11.54
C ASP A 216 13.40 10.21 12.18
N TYR A 217 12.43 9.83 11.35
CA TYR A 217 11.13 9.36 11.82
C TYR A 217 11.26 7.94 12.38
N THR A 218 10.50 7.65 13.44
CA THR A 218 10.34 6.29 13.95
C THR A 218 8.97 5.80 13.53
N VAL A 219 8.93 4.72 12.77
CA VAL A 219 7.70 4.07 12.31
C VAL A 219 7.58 2.72 13.01
N GLY A 220 6.50 2.54 13.78
CA GLY A 220 6.17 1.27 14.40
C GLY A 220 5.56 0.29 13.41
N ILE A 221 5.98 -0.97 13.48
CA ILE A 221 5.37 -2.07 12.75
C ILE A 221 4.40 -2.76 13.71
N GLN A 222 3.13 -2.80 13.33
CA GLN A 222 2.07 -3.35 14.16
C GLN A 222 2.34 -4.81 14.52
N LYS A 223 2.10 -5.14 15.79
CA LYS A 223 2.11 -6.53 16.23
C LYS A 223 0.87 -7.25 15.68
N PRO A 224 1.05 -8.35 14.95
CA PRO A 224 -0.05 -9.11 14.37
C PRO A 224 -1.09 -9.54 15.41
N PHE A 225 -2.38 -9.37 15.10
CA PHE A 225 -3.51 -9.76 15.95
C PHE A 225 -3.54 -9.13 17.36
N ASP A 226 -2.79 -8.04 17.57
CA ASP A 226 -2.76 -7.33 18.85
C ASP A 226 -3.60 -6.06 18.80
N GLU A 227 -4.66 -6.02 19.62
CA GLU A 227 -5.58 -4.87 19.71
C GLU A 227 -5.02 -3.74 20.60
N SER A 228 -3.92 -3.97 21.32
CA SER A 228 -3.31 -2.96 22.18
C SER A 228 -2.73 -1.77 21.43
N GLY A 229 -2.44 -1.97 20.13
CA GLY A 229 -1.74 -1.00 19.29
C GLY A 229 -0.24 -0.91 19.53
N GLU A 230 0.32 -1.81 20.35
CA GLU A 230 1.76 -1.87 20.59
C GLU A 230 2.48 -2.42 19.35
N PRO A 231 3.56 -1.76 18.89
CA PRO A 231 4.35 -2.26 17.79
C PRO A 231 5.18 -3.49 18.21
N ILE A 232 5.34 -4.46 17.31
CA ILE A 232 6.28 -5.57 17.54
C ILE A 232 7.73 -5.12 17.39
N CYS A 233 7.96 -4.16 16.50
CA CYS A 233 9.24 -3.50 16.32
C CYS A 233 9.03 -2.11 15.71
N ALA A 234 10.10 -1.33 15.63
CA ALA A 234 10.09 -0.02 15.01
C ALA A 234 11.35 0.20 14.16
N VAL A 235 11.22 1.02 13.12
CA VAL A 235 12.33 1.39 12.25
C VAL A 235 12.52 2.90 12.21
N LYS A 236 13.78 3.34 12.14
CA LYS A 236 14.14 4.74 11.93
C LYS A 236 14.40 4.99 10.46
N ILE A 237 13.63 5.89 9.88
CA ILE A 237 13.68 6.20 8.45
C ILE A 237 13.64 7.71 8.18
N LYS A 238 14.14 8.09 7.02
CA LYS A 238 14.02 9.45 6.48
C LYS A 238 13.67 9.38 5.00
N ASP A 239 12.68 10.14 4.57
CA ASP A 239 12.27 10.28 3.17
C ASP A 239 11.95 8.95 2.47
N LYS A 240 11.57 7.94 3.23
CA LYS A 240 11.27 6.57 2.80
C LYS A 240 9.81 6.21 3.03
N SER A 241 9.39 5.16 2.35
CA SER A 241 8.12 4.46 2.54
C SER A 241 8.33 3.21 3.40
N VAL A 242 7.35 2.90 4.25
CA VAL A 242 7.22 1.66 5.03
C VAL A 242 5.83 1.13 4.77
N VAL A 243 5.72 0.03 4.04
CA VAL A 243 4.45 -0.57 3.65
C VAL A 243 4.37 -1.99 4.16
N THR A 244 3.30 -2.31 4.86
CA THR A 244 3.07 -3.64 5.43
C THR A 244 1.86 -4.31 4.78
N SER A 245 2.04 -5.56 4.36
CA SER A 245 0.95 -6.49 4.06
C SER A 245 0.89 -7.54 5.16
N GLY A 246 -0.25 -7.64 5.83
CA GLY A 246 -0.43 -8.54 6.97
C GLY A 246 -1.79 -9.23 6.95
N ILE A 247 -1.81 -10.51 7.35
CA ILE A 247 -3.03 -11.33 7.31
C ILE A 247 -4.08 -10.91 8.34
N TYR A 248 -3.70 -10.07 9.30
CA TYR A 248 -4.56 -9.56 10.36
C TYR A 248 -5.36 -8.31 9.95
N GLU A 249 -5.11 -7.76 8.77
CA GLU A 249 -5.82 -6.55 8.31
C GLU A 249 -7.25 -6.86 7.85
N ARG A 250 -7.42 -7.95 7.08
CA ARG A 250 -8.73 -8.41 6.60
C ARG A 250 -8.77 -9.93 6.64
N TYR A 251 -9.47 -10.48 7.60
CA TYR A 251 -9.60 -11.92 7.80
C TYR A 251 -10.90 -12.28 8.49
N TYR A 252 -11.27 -13.53 8.38
CA TYR A 252 -12.29 -14.15 9.21
C TYR A 252 -11.88 -15.59 9.60
N ARG A 253 -12.60 -16.17 10.55
CA ARG A 253 -12.40 -17.55 10.97
C ARG A 253 -13.67 -18.36 10.73
N VAL A 254 -13.48 -19.62 10.39
CA VAL A 254 -14.56 -20.63 10.28
C VAL A 254 -14.07 -21.86 11.01
N ASP A 255 -14.81 -22.28 12.04
CA ASP A 255 -14.41 -23.40 12.92
C ASP A 255 -12.97 -23.26 13.44
N GLY A 256 -12.57 -22.03 13.81
CA GLY A 256 -11.22 -21.68 14.27
C GLY A 256 -10.15 -21.61 13.19
N LYS A 257 -10.44 -21.98 11.94
CA LYS A 257 -9.49 -21.86 10.83
C LYS A 257 -9.51 -20.45 10.26
N LEU A 258 -8.33 -19.83 10.17
CA LEU A 258 -8.17 -18.48 9.64
C LEU A 258 -8.16 -18.47 8.10
N TYR A 259 -8.92 -17.54 7.52
CA TYR A 259 -8.90 -17.15 6.12
C TYR A 259 -8.60 -15.66 6.02
N HIS A 260 -7.73 -15.24 5.09
CA HIS A 260 -7.28 -13.86 4.95
C HIS A 260 -7.20 -13.42 3.49
N HIS A 261 -7.18 -12.11 3.25
CA HIS A 261 -7.33 -11.49 1.94
C HIS A 261 -6.15 -11.63 0.97
N ILE A 262 -4.98 -12.09 1.42
CA ILE A 262 -3.84 -12.29 0.51
C ILE A 262 -3.98 -13.67 -0.12
N LEU A 263 -4.42 -13.68 -1.38
CA LEU A 263 -4.76 -14.89 -2.11
C LEU A 263 -3.58 -15.44 -2.92
N ASP A 264 -3.46 -16.75 -2.97
CA ASP A 264 -2.52 -17.46 -3.83
C ASP A 264 -3.12 -17.59 -5.23
N THR A 265 -2.55 -16.92 -6.20
CA THR A 265 -2.95 -16.91 -7.62
C THR A 265 -2.80 -18.25 -8.33
N THR A 266 -2.24 -19.26 -7.66
CA THR A 266 -2.12 -20.62 -8.22
C THR A 266 -3.15 -21.59 -7.66
N THR A 267 -3.69 -21.32 -6.48
CA THR A 267 -4.67 -22.20 -5.82
C THR A 267 -6.04 -21.54 -5.65
N GLY A 268 -6.09 -20.20 -5.65
CA GLY A 268 -7.29 -19.41 -5.40
C GLY A 268 -7.67 -19.29 -3.92
N TYR A 269 -6.90 -19.89 -3.02
CA TYR A 269 -7.10 -19.83 -1.58
C TYR A 269 -6.16 -18.80 -0.93
N PRO A 270 -6.43 -18.36 0.32
CA PRO A 270 -5.45 -17.62 1.09
C PRO A 270 -4.08 -18.27 1.11
N VAL A 271 -3.03 -17.48 0.93
CA VAL A 271 -1.63 -17.97 0.93
C VAL A 271 -1.33 -18.69 2.23
N LYS A 272 -0.70 -19.87 2.13
CA LYS A 272 -0.28 -20.65 3.29
C LYS A 272 1.25 -20.66 3.40
N ASN A 273 1.74 -19.91 4.36
CA ASN A 273 3.15 -19.91 4.74
C ASN A 273 3.26 -19.63 6.24
N ASN A 274 4.46 -19.45 6.74
CA ASN A 274 4.75 -19.17 8.14
C ASN A 274 4.89 -17.65 8.43
N LEU A 275 4.18 -16.80 7.69
CA LEU A 275 4.24 -15.34 7.86
C LEU A 275 2.93 -14.78 8.41
N TYR A 276 3.04 -13.83 9.33
CA TYR A 276 1.95 -12.93 9.70
C TYR A 276 1.97 -11.65 8.87
N SER A 277 3.15 -11.11 8.58
CA SER A 277 3.28 -9.89 7.76
C SER A 277 4.63 -9.76 7.10
N VAL A 278 4.65 -8.94 6.05
CA VAL A 278 5.85 -8.47 5.37
C VAL A 278 5.78 -6.95 5.29
N THR A 279 6.82 -6.29 5.77
CA THR A 279 7.01 -4.84 5.67
C THR A 279 8.13 -4.53 4.70
N ILE A 280 7.87 -3.66 3.73
CA ILE A 280 8.86 -3.18 2.76
C ILE A 280 9.26 -1.75 3.10
N ILE A 281 10.57 -1.48 3.11
CA ILE A 281 11.15 -0.15 3.21
C ILE A 281 11.73 0.20 1.84
N SER A 282 11.28 1.31 1.22
CA SER A 282 11.68 1.68 -0.14
C SER A 282 11.58 3.19 -0.37
N ASP A 283 12.14 3.67 -1.49
CA ASP A 283 11.99 5.06 -1.92
C ASP A 283 10.61 5.34 -2.53
N SER A 284 10.04 4.36 -3.23
CA SER A 284 8.71 4.41 -3.85
C SER A 284 7.71 3.65 -3.01
N SER A 285 6.64 4.34 -2.61
CA SER A 285 5.55 3.71 -1.87
C SER A 285 4.73 2.77 -2.76
N CYS A 286 4.62 3.08 -4.05
CA CYS A 286 4.00 2.21 -5.05
C CYS A 286 4.72 0.85 -5.14
N ASP A 287 6.07 0.88 -5.22
CA ASP A 287 6.87 -0.34 -5.22
C ASP A 287 6.76 -1.08 -3.88
N GLY A 288 6.77 -0.37 -2.76
CA GLY A 288 6.58 -0.95 -1.43
C GLY A 288 5.25 -1.69 -1.29
N ASP A 289 4.15 -1.12 -1.80
CA ASP A 289 2.80 -1.71 -1.75
C ASP A 289 2.75 -3.03 -2.54
N ALA A 290 3.20 -3.02 -3.80
CA ALA A 290 3.25 -4.23 -4.63
C ALA A 290 4.22 -5.29 -4.08
N LEU A 291 5.42 -4.87 -3.61
CA LEU A 291 6.42 -5.79 -3.09
C LEU A 291 5.99 -6.44 -1.77
N SER A 292 5.29 -5.74 -0.88
CA SER A 292 4.85 -6.33 0.38
C SER A 292 3.92 -7.52 0.17
N THR A 293 2.96 -7.39 -0.75
CA THR A 293 2.06 -8.47 -1.16
C THR A 293 2.80 -9.56 -1.92
N THR A 294 3.67 -9.19 -2.85
CA THR A 294 4.50 -10.14 -3.63
C THR A 294 5.37 -10.99 -2.70
N CYS A 295 6.11 -10.37 -1.79
CA CYS A 295 7.00 -11.06 -0.86
C CYS A 295 6.23 -11.96 0.11
N PHE A 296 5.03 -11.53 0.55
CA PHE A 296 4.16 -12.38 1.34
C PHE A 296 3.76 -13.64 0.57
N ALA A 297 3.34 -13.49 -0.69
CA ALA A 297 2.92 -14.63 -1.54
C ALA A 297 4.08 -15.57 -1.88
N LEU A 298 5.30 -15.06 -2.05
CA LEU A 298 6.50 -15.85 -2.34
C LEU A 298 7.03 -16.63 -1.12
N GLY A 299 6.78 -16.15 0.10
CA GLY A 299 7.39 -16.66 1.33
C GLY A 299 8.84 -16.19 1.50
N ILE A 300 9.42 -16.39 2.71
CA ILE A 300 10.68 -15.74 3.15
C ILE A 300 11.84 -15.96 2.18
N ASP A 301 12.10 -17.21 1.78
CA ASP A 301 13.32 -17.54 1.04
C ASP A 301 13.36 -16.84 -0.33
N LYS A 302 12.29 -17.00 -1.13
CA LYS A 302 12.17 -16.36 -2.45
C LYS A 302 12.03 -14.86 -2.34
N ALA A 303 11.33 -14.36 -1.32
CA ALA A 303 11.22 -12.94 -1.06
C ALA A 303 12.59 -12.30 -0.76
N LYS A 304 13.44 -12.95 0.03
CA LYS A 304 14.82 -12.50 0.28
C LYS A 304 15.65 -12.46 -1.00
N GLU A 305 15.54 -13.49 -1.85
CA GLU A 305 16.23 -13.50 -3.15
C GLU A 305 15.78 -12.31 -4.02
N LEU A 306 14.48 -12.06 -4.09
CA LEU A 306 13.92 -10.93 -4.84
C LEU A 306 14.41 -9.60 -4.27
N ILE A 307 14.24 -9.34 -2.97
CA ILE A 307 14.62 -8.08 -2.34
C ILE A 307 16.11 -7.82 -2.47
N ASN A 308 16.97 -8.83 -2.27
CA ASN A 308 18.41 -8.70 -2.42
C ASN A 308 18.87 -8.41 -3.88
N SER A 309 18.00 -8.65 -4.86
CA SER A 309 18.24 -8.27 -6.26
C SER A 309 17.91 -6.81 -6.57
N LEU A 310 17.19 -6.14 -5.67
CA LEU A 310 16.73 -4.75 -5.82
C LEU A 310 17.65 -3.79 -5.03
N SER A 311 17.86 -2.59 -5.56
CA SER A 311 18.63 -1.56 -4.86
C SER A 311 17.74 -0.67 -4.02
N GLY A 312 18.12 -0.39 -2.77
CA GLY A 312 17.43 0.57 -1.89
C GLY A 312 16.08 0.08 -1.37
N VAL A 313 15.84 -1.23 -1.42
CA VAL A 313 14.64 -1.90 -0.91
C VAL A 313 15.07 -2.91 0.15
N GLU A 314 14.39 -2.87 1.29
CA GLU A 314 14.59 -3.79 2.41
C GLU A 314 13.25 -4.39 2.84
N ALA A 315 13.31 -5.59 3.42
CA ALA A 315 12.12 -6.27 3.94
C ALA A 315 12.31 -6.71 5.39
N ILE A 316 11.21 -6.59 6.15
CA ILE A 316 11.06 -7.12 7.51
C ILE A 316 9.90 -8.11 7.48
N PHE A 317 10.16 -9.34 7.89
CA PHE A 317 9.18 -10.43 7.97
C PHE A 317 8.83 -10.67 9.43
N VAL A 318 7.56 -10.76 9.74
CA VAL A 318 7.07 -11.25 11.03
C VAL A 318 6.49 -12.64 10.81
N THR A 319 7.09 -13.63 11.44
CA THR A 319 6.68 -15.05 11.31
C THR A 319 5.51 -15.38 12.24
N ASP A 320 4.90 -16.56 12.06
CA ASP A 320 3.76 -17.04 12.85
C ASP A 320 4.10 -17.39 14.31
N ASP A 321 5.39 -17.42 14.65
CA ASP A 321 5.90 -17.50 16.03
C ASP A 321 6.35 -16.11 16.58
N TYR A 322 6.01 -15.01 15.85
CA TYR A 322 6.41 -13.64 16.15
C TYR A 322 7.92 -13.36 16.09
N SER A 323 8.70 -14.23 15.48
CA SER A 323 10.10 -13.93 15.18
C SER A 323 10.21 -12.87 14.10
N ILE A 324 11.23 -12.01 14.18
CA ILE A 324 11.51 -10.96 13.21
C ILE A 324 12.70 -11.37 12.36
N VAL A 325 12.55 -11.33 11.06
CA VAL A 325 13.59 -11.65 10.08
C VAL A 325 13.75 -10.46 9.14
N THR A 326 14.98 -9.99 8.92
CA THR A 326 15.30 -8.85 8.04
C THR A 326 16.12 -9.31 6.84
N THR A 327 16.12 -8.52 5.76
CA THR A 327 16.99 -8.73 4.60
C THR A 327 18.38 -8.15 4.81
N SER A 328 18.52 -7.10 5.63
CA SER A 328 19.79 -6.48 5.96
C SER A 328 19.76 -5.84 7.35
N ASP A 329 20.91 -5.33 7.79
CA ASP A 329 21.09 -4.56 9.01
C ASP A 329 21.15 -3.04 8.73
N GLU A 330 20.71 -2.56 7.54
CA GLU A 330 20.77 -1.15 7.16
C GLU A 330 19.90 -0.28 8.07
N TYR A 331 18.75 -0.80 8.48
CA TYR A 331 17.86 -0.09 9.38
C TYR A 331 17.95 -0.65 10.81
N ASP A 332 18.04 0.27 11.79
CA ASP A 332 17.97 -0.06 13.20
C ASP A 332 16.54 -0.52 13.55
N VAL A 333 16.34 -1.83 13.54
CA VAL A 333 15.07 -2.46 13.91
C VAL A 333 15.08 -2.68 15.42
N SER A 334 14.43 -1.78 16.16
CA SER A 334 14.29 -1.92 17.60
C SER A 334 13.11 -2.82 17.94
N THR A 335 13.37 -3.89 18.68
CA THR A 335 12.34 -4.76 19.29
C THR A 335 11.99 -4.25 20.68
N ASN A 336 10.70 -4.29 21.02
CA ASN A 336 10.23 -3.94 22.37
C ASN A 336 10.47 -5.07 23.38
#